data_435100f33a5c7a6ab41e12d7637eb934
#
_entry.id   435100f33a5c7a6ab41e12d7637eb934
#
_cell.length_a   1.000
_cell.length_b   1.000
_cell.length_c   1.000
_cell.angle_alpha   90.00
_cell.angle_beta   90.00
_cell.angle_gamma   90.00
#
_symmetry.space_group_name_H-M   'P 1'
#
loop_
_entity.id
_entity.type
_entity.pdbx_description
1 polymer ?
#
loop_
_entity_poly.entity_id
_entity_poly.type
_entity_poly.pdbx_seq_one_letter_code
_entity_poly.pdbx_strand_id
1 'polypeptide(L)'
;MKLEKVKNALESTGLPVAYRAWPEGEAPALPYICYLVTGSSNFAADGQVYEKILRLQVELYTKFKDEVLEETVEQALSSFVWEATEEYIDSEKCYQILYEIEV
;
A
#
# COMPACT_ATOMS: atom_id res chain seq x y z
N MET A 1 16.09 -0.04 -5.54
CA MET A 1 15.74 0.49 -4.21
C MET A 1 14.45 -0.16 -3.73
N LYS A 2 14.32 -0.37 -2.43
CA LYS A 2 13.18 -1.12 -1.86
C LYS A 2 11.83 -0.48 -2.19
N LEU A 3 11.73 0.84 -2.08
CA LEU A 3 10.47 1.54 -2.31
C LEU A 3 10.06 1.49 -3.78
N GLU A 4 11.03 1.57 -4.68
CA GLU A 4 10.77 1.45 -6.12
C GLU A 4 10.23 0.08 -6.49
N LYS A 5 10.71 -0.97 -5.84
CA LYS A 5 10.20 -2.33 -6.04
C LYS A 5 8.71 -2.43 -5.68
N VAL A 6 8.32 -1.81 -4.58
CA VAL A 6 6.92 -1.76 -4.16
C VAL A 6 6.09 -0.95 -5.17
N LYS A 7 6.58 0.20 -5.57
CA LYS A 7 5.92 1.05 -6.57
C LYS A 7 5.66 0.27 -7.86
N ASN A 8 6.68 -0.41 -8.36
CA ASN A 8 6.57 -1.17 -9.60
C ASN A 8 5.55 -2.30 -9.46
N ALA A 9 5.54 -2.99 -8.34
CA ALA A 9 4.57 -4.04 -8.08
C ALA A 9 3.14 -3.48 -8.11
N LEU A 10 2.91 -2.35 -7.46
CA LEU A 10 1.58 -1.73 -7.43
C LEU A 10 1.16 -1.22 -8.81
N GLU A 11 2.08 -0.63 -9.56
CA GLU A 11 1.79 -0.17 -10.92
C GLU A 11 1.42 -1.30 -11.86
N SER A 12 1.90 -2.52 -11.59
CA SER A 12 1.56 -3.69 -12.40
C SER A 12 0.07 -4.06 -12.33
N THR A 13 -0.66 -3.55 -11.35
CA THR A 13 -2.11 -3.78 -11.24
C THR A 13 -2.91 -3.04 -12.30
N GLY A 14 -2.31 -2.03 -12.94
CA GLY A 14 -3.00 -1.16 -13.89
C GLY A 14 -3.78 -0.03 -13.24
N LEU A 15 -3.80 0.06 -11.91
CA LEU A 15 -4.50 1.13 -11.19
C LEU A 15 -3.60 2.35 -11.06
N PRO A 16 -4.18 3.56 -10.93
CA PRO A 16 -3.41 4.75 -10.58
C PRO A 16 -2.78 4.57 -9.19
N VAL A 17 -1.50 4.94 -9.06
CA VAL A 17 -0.73 4.77 -7.83
C VAL A 17 -0.05 6.10 -7.48
N ALA A 18 -0.16 6.51 -6.22
CA ALA A 18 0.52 7.69 -5.72
C ALA A 18 1.20 7.39 -4.39
N TYR A 19 2.33 8.05 -4.15
CA TYR A 19 2.99 7.97 -2.86
C TYR A 19 2.29 8.90 -1.87
N ARG A 20 1.82 8.34 -0.77
CA ARG A 20 1.16 9.00 0.36
C ARG A 20 -0.22 9.55 0.02
N ALA A 21 -0.35 10.45 -0.95
CA ALA A 21 -1.63 11.06 -1.30
C ALA A 21 -1.55 11.69 -2.68
N TRP A 22 -2.70 11.93 -3.28
CA TRP A 22 -2.79 12.70 -4.52
C TRP A 22 -2.73 14.19 -4.19
N PRO A 23 -2.11 15.01 -5.05
CA PRO A 23 -2.21 16.45 -4.87
C PRO A 23 -3.67 16.91 -4.85
N GLU A 24 -3.97 17.98 -4.13
CA GLU A 24 -5.33 18.47 -4.01
C GLU A 24 -5.94 18.74 -5.38
N GLY A 25 -7.14 18.21 -5.60
CA GLY A 25 -7.85 18.36 -6.86
C GLY A 25 -7.38 17.46 -7.98
N GLU A 26 -6.36 16.62 -7.76
CA GLU A 26 -5.78 15.77 -8.80
C GLU A 26 -6.04 14.27 -8.60
N ALA A 27 -6.81 13.91 -7.57
CA ALA A 27 -7.13 12.49 -7.37
C ALA A 27 -7.95 11.95 -8.53
N PRO A 28 -7.57 10.81 -9.13
CA PRO A 28 -8.37 10.21 -10.18
C PRO A 28 -9.65 9.62 -9.61
N ALA A 29 -10.54 9.18 -10.49
CA ALA A 29 -11.72 8.45 -10.06
C ALA A 29 -11.30 7.13 -9.41
N LEU A 30 -12.09 6.67 -8.44
CA LEU A 30 -11.88 5.36 -7.82
C LEU A 30 -12.02 4.25 -8.87
N PRO A 31 -11.29 3.14 -8.77
CA PRO A 31 -10.34 2.79 -7.71
C PRO A 31 -8.94 3.35 -7.94
N TYR A 32 -8.20 3.54 -6.87
CA TYR A 32 -6.78 3.90 -6.95
C TYR A 32 -6.04 3.43 -5.70
N ILE A 33 -4.71 3.52 -5.75
CA ILE A 33 -3.83 3.07 -4.67
C ILE A 33 -2.96 4.22 -4.20
N CYS A 34 -2.82 4.34 -2.88
CA CYS A 34 -1.78 5.16 -2.26
C CYS A 34 -0.91 4.26 -1.41
N TYR A 35 0.38 4.57 -1.31
CA TYR A 35 1.28 3.82 -0.45
C TYR A 35 2.22 4.77 0.26
N LEU A 36 2.65 4.39 1.47
CA LEU A 36 3.51 5.25 2.28
C LEU A 36 4.35 4.43 3.25
N VAL A 37 5.49 4.99 3.58
CA VAL A 37 6.36 4.47 4.64
C VAL A 37 5.83 5.00 5.97
N THR A 38 5.60 4.12 6.93
CA THR A 38 5.14 4.50 8.27
C THR A 38 6.26 4.46 9.30
N GLY A 39 7.37 3.79 8.99
CA GLY A 39 8.49 3.67 9.91
C GLY A 39 9.42 2.56 9.47
N SER A 40 10.25 2.11 10.39
CA SER A 40 11.14 0.98 10.14
C SER A 40 11.14 0.02 11.31
N SER A 41 11.43 -1.25 11.01
CA SER A 41 11.52 -2.33 11.99
C SER A 41 12.89 -2.98 11.75
N ASN A 42 13.95 -2.30 12.19
CA ASN A 42 15.30 -2.67 11.81
C ASN A 42 15.81 -3.90 12.56
N PHE A 43 16.52 -4.75 11.84
CA PHE A 43 17.28 -5.81 12.47
C PHE A 43 18.59 -5.22 13.03
N ALA A 44 18.80 -5.39 14.33
CA ALA A 44 19.97 -4.85 15.01
C ALA A 44 20.64 -5.90 15.88
N ALA A 45 21.96 -5.80 15.98
CA ALA A 45 22.75 -6.61 16.90
C ALA A 45 23.96 -5.79 17.33
N ASP A 46 24.46 -6.03 18.56
CA ASP A 46 25.63 -5.34 19.12
C ASP A 46 25.51 -3.81 19.05
N GLY A 47 24.29 -3.28 19.24
CA GLY A 47 24.03 -1.85 19.23
C GLY A 47 24.07 -1.21 17.85
N GLN A 48 24.09 -1.98 16.77
CA GLN A 48 24.13 -1.48 15.41
C GLN A 48 22.97 -2.03 14.58
N VAL A 49 22.51 -1.23 13.63
CA VAL A 49 21.52 -1.67 12.65
C VAL A 49 22.23 -2.37 11.51
N TYR A 50 22.00 -3.68 11.37
CA TYR A 50 22.56 -4.47 10.28
C TYR A 50 21.69 -4.43 9.03
N GLU A 51 20.37 -4.34 9.21
CA GLU A 51 19.45 -4.32 8.09
C GLU A 51 18.31 -3.38 8.41
N LYS A 52 18.03 -2.48 7.49
CA LYS A 52 16.89 -1.58 7.59
C LYS A 52 15.69 -2.23 6.94
N ILE A 53 14.63 -2.42 7.71
CA ILE A 53 13.38 -2.98 7.24
C ILE A 53 12.34 -1.87 7.28
N LEU A 54 11.78 -1.50 6.13
CA LEU A 54 10.77 -0.47 6.05
C LEU A 54 9.39 -1.07 6.29
N ARG A 55 8.59 -0.38 7.10
CA ARG A 55 7.18 -0.69 7.25
C ARG A 55 6.38 0.23 6.35
N LEU A 56 5.55 -0.36 5.52
CA LEU A 56 4.72 0.38 4.57
C LEU A 56 3.26 0.04 4.76
N GLN A 57 2.42 1.01 4.41
CA GLN A 57 1.00 0.78 4.23
C GLN A 57 0.70 0.97 2.75
N VAL A 58 -0.08 0.04 2.20
CA VAL A 58 -0.62 0.13 0.84
C VAL A 58 -2.13 0.26 1.00
N GLU A 59 -2.69 1.34 0.50
CA GLU A 59 -4.10 1.67 0.68
C GLU A 59 -4.82 1.57 -0.66
N LEU A 60 -5.73 0.61 -0.76
CA LEU A 60 -6.58 0.45 -1.94
C LEU A 60 -7.92 1.11 -1.63
N TYR A 61 -8.29 2.10 -2.44
CA TYR A 61 -9.58 2.79 -2.31
C TYR A 61 -10.51 2.33 -3.41
N THR A 62 -11.70 1.88 -3.04
CA THR A 62 -12.71 1.42 -3.99
C THR A 62 -14.07 2.00 -3.64
N LYS A 63 -14.91 2.20 -4.66
CA LYS A 63 -16.27 2.70 -4.44
C LYS A 63 -17.17 1.61 -3.86
N PHE A 64 -16.95 0.36 -4.25
CA PHE A 64 -17.72 -0.80 -3.80
C PHE A 64 -16.77 -1.82 -3.18
N LYS A 65 -17.30 -2.75 -2.41
CA LYS A 65 -16.55 -3.93 -1.99
C LYS A 65 -16.21 -4.74 -3.25
N ASP A 66 -14.93 -4.84 -3.58
CA ASP A 66 -14.46 -5.45 -4.83
C ASP A 66 -13.38 -6.49 -4.53
N GLU A 67 -13.82 -7.71 -4.28
CA GLU A 67 -12.91 -8.80 -3.93
C GLU A 67 -11.96 -9.18 -5.07
N VAL A 68 -12.40 -9.05 -6.31
CA VAL A 68 -11.56 -9.36 -7.48
C VAL A 68 -10.40 -8.39 -7.54
N LEU A 69 -10.68 -7.11 -7.32
CA LEU A 69 -9.64 -6.09 -7.34
C LEU A 69 -8.68 -6.24 -6.15
N GLU A 70 -9.21 -6.60 -4.98
CA GLU A 70 -8.38 -6.89 -3.81
C GLU A 70 -7.42 -8.03 -4.12
N GLU A 71 -7.88 -9.10 -4.75
CA GLU A 71 -7.02 -10.21 -5.14
C GLU A 71 -5.94 -9.78 -6.13
N THR A 72 -6.26 -8.88 -7.06
CA THR A 72 -5.27 -8.35 -8.00
C THR A 72 -4.15 -7.64 -7.26
N VAL A 73 -4.48 -6.81 -6.27
CA VAL A 73 -3.48 -6.12 -5.46
C VAL A 73 -2.69 -7.12 -4.62
N GLU A 74 -3.37 -8.10 -4.03
CA GLU A 74 -2.71 -9.12 -3.20
C GLU A 74 -1.74 -9.95 -4.00
N GLN A 75 -2.05 -10.29 -5.24
CA GLN A 75 -1.13 -10.98 -6.13
C GLN A 75 0.09 -10.11 -6.46
N ALA A 76 -0.12 -8.82 -6.66
CA ALA A 76 0.98 -7.88 -6.88
C ALA A 76 1.90 -7.82 -5.66
N LEU A 77 1.36 -8.02 -4.46
CA LEU A 77 2.12 -8.02 -3.21
C LEU A 77 2.62 -9.42 -2.81
N SER A 78 2.54 -10.40 -3.71
CA SER A 78 2.82 -11.81 -3.39
C SER A 78 4.26 -12.08 -2.93
N SER A 79 5.21 -11.21 -3.28
CA SER A 79 6.59 -11.34 -2.80
C SER A 79 6.80 -10.75 -1.40
N PHE A 80 5.77 -10.18 -0.80
CA PHE A 80 5.81 -9.63 0.55
C PHE A 80 4.83 -10.37 1.44
N VAL A 81 5.11 -10.38 2.74
CA VAL A 81 4.13 -10.85 3.72
C VAL A 81 3.24 -9.65 4.05
N TRP A 82 1.94 -9.81 3.88
CA TRP A 82 1.01 -8.72 4.10
C TRP A 82 -0.11 -9.12 5.06
N GLU A 83 -0.64 -8.12 5.74
CA GLU A 83 -1.85 -8.24 6.54
C GLU A 83 -2.82 -7.16 6.08
N ALA A 84 -4.10 -7.45 6.07
CA ALA A 84 -5.11 -6.54 5.55
C ALA A 84 -6.13 -6.14 6.61
N THR A 85 -6.53 -4.88 6.57
CA THR A 85 -7.61 -4.33 7.40
C THR A 85 -8.55 -3.55 6.47
N GLU A 86 -9.84 -3.68 6.69
CA GLU A 86 -10.84 -3.00 5.87
C GLU A 86 -11.54 -1.93 6.68
N GLU A 87 -11.73 -0.76 6.08
CA GLU A 87 -12.51 0.32 6.65
C GLU A 87 -13.44 0.92 5.60
N TYR A 88 -14.56 1.47 6.06
CA TYR A 88 -15.43 2.28 5.22
C TYR A 88 -15.30 3.74 5.65
N ILE A 89 -14.96 4.61 4.70
CA ILE A 89 -14.76 6.04 4.98
C ILE A 89 -16.05 6.78 4.63
N ASP A 90 -16.86 7.06 5.65
CA ASP A 90 -18.16 7.70 5.46
C ASP A 90 -18.10 9.05 4.75
N SER A 91 -17.10 9.86 5.10
CA SER A 91 -16.95 11.20 4.52
C SER A 91 -16.67 11.15 3.02
N GLU A 92 -16.00 10.09 2.56
CA GLU A 92 -15.60 9.92 1.16
C GLU A 92 -16.48 8.91 0.42
N LYS A 93 -17.38 8.23 1.13
CA LYS A 93 -18.25 7.21 0.56
C LYS A 93 -17.47 6.14 -0.21
N CYS A 94 -16.39 5.64 0.40
CA CYS A 94 -15.56 4.62 -0.23
C CYS A 94 -15.01 3.63 0.79
N TYR A 95 -14.56 2.49 0.29
CA TYR A 95 -13.85 1.50 1.10
C TYR A 95 -12.36 1.72 1.00
N GLN A 96 -11.66 1.45 2.09
CA GLN A 96 -10.21 1.43 2.14
C GLN A 96 -9.76 0.05 2.62
N ILE A 97 -8.98 -0.63 1.80
CA ILE A 97 -8.31 -1.85 2.22
C ILE A 97 -6.87 -1.46 2.50
N LEU A 98 -6.46 -1.63 3.74
CA LEU A 98 -5.12 -1.28 4.19
C LEU A 98 -4.28 -2.53 4.27
N TYR A 99 -3.23 -2.62 3.46
CA TYR A 99 -2.26 -3.70 3.51
C TYR A 99 -1.00 -3.19 4.21
N GLU A 100 -0.57 -3.90 5.23
CA GLU A 100 0.68 -3.60 5.91
C GLU A 100 1.73 -4.59 5.46
N ILE A 101 2.88 -4.08 5.01
CA ILE A 101 4.00 -4.90 4.53
C ILE A 101 5.32 -4.40 5.11
N GLU A 102 6.32 -5.27 5.07
CA GLU A 102 7.70 -4.91 5.41
C GLU A 102 8.61 -5.23 4.23
N VAL A 103 9.55 -4.35 3.95
CA VAL A 103 10.50 -4.54 2.85
C VAL A 103 11.91 -4.12 3.24
#